data_07b63d470c0d1d1f67f4bd071f4a4834
#
_entry.id   07b63d470c0d1d1f67f4bd071f4a4834
#
_cell.length_a   1.000
_cell.length_b   1.000
_cell.length_c   1.000
_cell.angle_alpha   90.00
_cell.angle_beta   90.00
_cell.angle_gamma   90.00
#
_symmetry.space_group_name_H-M   'P 1'
#
loop_
_entity.id
_entity.type
_entity.pdbx_description
1 polymer ?
#
loop_
_entity_poly.entity_id
_entity_poly.type
_entity_poly.pdbx_seq_one_letter_code
_entity_poly.pdbx_strand_id
1 'polypeptide(L)'
;MVRVIQISDTHLSPGKRHFVPNWEPVAASLRAQQPDLVIHTGDVTVDAADQEADAAHCAALMRTLNAPVLTLPGNHDVGDARDPHQPVNEERLDRWRRHFGLDRWVHDMAGWRLIGFNALLLGSGQVAEREQAEWLETVMHEAQRRRLAWFLHRPLFLADRHEGDTGYWSVKPEPRAKLFDLLDRYDVALVASGHLHRWHDTRVNGTRFVWGPATGFLVGPDMHPPMGGAARLGAVAYDFGDDDVEVTFTEIDGLQNFWIDHVLHEVYPPRPQQAG
;
A
#
# COMPACT_ATOMS: atom_id res chain seq x y z
N MET A 1 -3.91 17.97 -16.64
CA MET A 1 -3.02 16.96 -16.04
C MET A 1 -3.27 17.00 -14.55
N VAL A 2 -3.47 15.85 -13.91
CA VAL A 2 -3.74 15.74 -12.47
C VAL A 2 -2.54 15.05 -11.83
N ARG A 3 -1.96 15.68 -10.79
CA ARG A 3 -0.80 15.15 -10.08
C ARG A 3 -1.22 14.39 -8.82
N VAL A 4 -0.91 13.10 -8.79
CA VAL A 4 -1.11 12.23 -7.64
C VAL A 4 0.25 11.83 -7.07
N ILE A 5 0.43 11.91 -5.76
CA ILE A 5 1.64 11.41 -5.10
C ILE A 5 1.29 10.20 -4.25
N GLN A 6 1.97 9.08 -4.54
CA GLN A 6 1.93 7.90 -3.69
C GLN A 6 3.05 7.98 -2.65
N ILE A 7 2.68 7.84 -1.39
CA ILE A 7 3.56 7.50 -0.27
C ILE A 7 3.17 6.12 0.26
N SER A 8 4.09 5.42 0.90
CA SER A 8 3.84 4.09 1.44
C SER A 8 4.72 3.79 2.64
N ASP A 9 4.30 2.86 3.46
CA ASP A 9 5.14 2.22 4.48
C ASP A 9 5.83 3.27 5.38
N THR A 10 5.02 4.16 5.97
CA THR A 10 5.49 5.20 6.88
C THR A 10 5.82 4.65 8.27
N HIS A 11 5.16 3.58 8.70
CA HIS A 11 5.32 2.91 10.00
C HIS A 11 5.43 3.87 11.18
N LEU A 12 4.45 4.75 11.30
CA LEU A 12 4.41 5.73 12.38
C LEU A 12 3.78 5.15 13.65
N SER A 13 4.22 5.60 14.79
CA SER A 13 3.65 5.24 16.08
C SER A 13 3.98 6.30 17.13
N PRO A 14 3.07 6.63 18.05
CA PRO A 14 3.39 7.50 19.17
C PRO A 14 4.29 6.84 20.20
N GLY A 15 4.23 5.50 20.32
CA GLY A 15 5.01 4.68 21.26
C GLY A 15 6.36 4.22 20.68
N LYS A 16 6.35 3.70 19.47
CA LYS A 16 7.54 3.18 18.76
C LYS A 16 8.01 4.20 17.71
N ARG A 17 8.78 5.17 18.13
CA ARG A 17 9.08 6.39 17.38
C ARG A 17 10.28 6.29 16.42
N HIS A 18 10.78 5.10 16.12
CA HIS A 18 12.02 4.88 15.34
C HIS A 18 11.99 5.60 13.98
N PHE A 19 10.86 5.58 13.26
CA PHE A 19 10.73 6.12 11.90
C PHE A 19 10.01 7.48 11.84
N VAL A 20 9.53 7.98 12.99
CA VAL A 20 8.88 9.31 13.09
C VAL A 20 9.74 10.47 12.55
N PRO A 21 11.10 10.45 12.67
CA PRO A 21 11.92 11.51 12.08
C PRO A 21 11.74 11.69 10.57
N ASN A 22 11.32 10.65 9.83
CA ASN A 22 11.06 10.73 8.40
C ASN A 22 9.70 11.40 8.05
N TRP A 23 8.79 11.52 9.02
CA TRP A 23 7.46 12.08 8.73
C TRP A 23 7.50 13.56 8.32
N GLU A 24 8.22 14.41 9.04
CA GLU A 24 8.26 15.84 8.68
C GLU A 24 8.89 16.11 7.30
N PRO A 25 10.01 15.47 6.90
CA PRO A 25 10.48 15.51 5.51
C PRO A 25 9.41 15.13 4.48
N VAL A 26 8.66 14.04 4.72
CA VAL A 26 7.56 13.62 3.82
C VAL A 26 6.48 14.70 3.75
N ALA A 27 6.00 15.17 4.90
CA ALA A 27 4.95 16.18 4.96
C ALA A 27 5.41 17.52 4.33
N ALA A 28 6.66 17.92 4.53
CA ALA A 28 7.24 19.12 3.91
C ALA A 28 7.32 18.99 2.39
N SER A 29 7.75 17.84 1.88
CA SER A 29 7.80 17.55 0.45
C SER A 29 6.41 17.60 -0.19
N LEU A 30 5.41 16.99 0.44
CA LEU A 30 4.02 17.03 -0.03
C LEU A 30 3.45 18.46 -0.04
N ARG A 31 3.73 19.26 1.00
CA ARG A 31 3.33 20.68 1.05
C ARG A 31 3.99 21.50 -0.06
N ALA A 32 5.26 21.24 -0.37
CA ALA A 32 5.97 21.95 -1.42
C ALA A 32 5.50 21.58 -2.83
N GLN A 33 5.17 20.31 -3.06
CA GLN A 33 4.72 19.81 -4.36
C GLN A 33 3.25 20.11 -4.67
N GLN A 34 2.42 20.37 -3.64
CA GLN A 34 0.99 20.68 -3.76
C GLN A 34 0.24 19.71 -4.71
N PRO A 35 0.27 18.38 -4.48
CA PRO A 35 -0.43 17.44 -5.33
C PRO A 35 -1.94 17.62 -5.25
N ASP A 36 -2.64 17.26 -6.32
CA ASP A 36 -4.11 17.23 -6.34
C ASP A 36 -4.66 16.13 -5.42
N LEU A 37 -3.89 15.04 -5.23
CA LEU A 37 -4.25 13.90 -4.39
C LEU A 37 -2.99 13.22 -3.84
N VAL A 38 -3.04 12.79 -2.59
CA VAL A 38 -2.08 11.87 -1.98
C VAL A 38 -2.73 10.51 -1.80
N ILE A 39 -2.05 9.45 -2.21
CA ILE A 39 -2.46 8.07 -1.95
C ILE A 39 -1.43 7.42 -1.03
N HIS A 40 -1.87 6.92 0.13
CA HIS A 40 -1.03 6.10 1.00
C HIS A 40 -1.38 4.63 0.82
N THR A 41 -0.43 3.84 0.32
CA THR A 41 -0.65 2.43 -0.04
C THR A 41 -0.39 1.43 1.10
N GLY A 42 -0.59 1.84 2.33
CA GLY A 42 -0.61 0.95 3.51
C GLY A 42 0.67 0.94 4.34
N ASP A 43 0.61 0.21 5.44
CA ASP A 43 1.57 0.24 6.53
C ASP A 43 1.82 1.69 7.00
N VAL A 44 0.69 2.37 7.25
CA VAL A 44 0.67 3.74 7.81
C VAL A 44 1.26 3.73 9.20
N THR A 45 0.99 2.65 9.94
CA THR A 45 1.30 2.51 11.36
C THR A 45 2.30 1.38 11.61
N VAL A 46 2.92 1.40 12.80
CA VAL A 46 3.72 0.26 13.27
C VAL A 46 2.81 -0.92 13.64
N ASP A 47 1.67 -0.69 14.31
CA ASP A 47 0.86 -1.79 14.86
C ASP A 47 -0.61 -1.41 15.13
N ALA A 48 -1.26 -0.64 14.24
CA ALA A 48 -2.69 -0.33 14.40
C ALA A 48 -3.57 -1.59 14.37
N ALA A 49 -3.07 -2.70 13.83
CA ALA A 49 -3.76 -3.98 13.90
C ALA A 49 -4.13 -4.36 15.33
N ASP A 50 -3.28 -4.03 16.33
CA ASP A 50 -3.52 -4.35 17.74
C ASP A 50 -3.48 -3.11 18.66
N GLN A 51 -3.04 -1.93 18.16
CA GLN A 51 -2.85 -0.72 18.95
C GLN A 51 -3.75 0.42 18.46
N GLU A 52 -4.85 0.67 19.16
CA GLU A 52 -5.78 1.78 18.86
C GLU A 52 -5.06 3.15 18.84
N ALA A 53 -4.04 3.32 19.71
CA ALA A 53 -3.29 4.56 19.80
C ALA A 53 -2.48 4.86 18.52
N ASP A 54 -1.95 3.83 17.85
CA ASP A 54 -1.25 3.96 16.59
C ASP A 54 -2.22 4.43 15.50
N ALA A 55 -3.39 3.80 15.40
CA ALA A 55 -4.42 4.20 14.42
C ALA A 55 -4.86 5.64 14.62
N ALA A 56 -5.20 6.03 15.85
CA ALA A 56 -5.67 7.39 16.17
C ALA A 56 -4.62 8.46 15.88
N HIS A 57 -3.37 8.21 16.30
CA HIS A 57 -2.26 9.15 16.10
C HIS A 57 -1.94 9.33 14.62
N CYS A 58 -1.79 8.25 13.88
CA CYS A 58 -1.40 8.33 12.47
C CYS A 58 -2.51 8.91 11.60
N ALA A 59 -3.78 8.58 11.88
CA ALA A 59 -4.90 9.23 11.20
C ALA A 59 -4.94 10.74 11.46
N ALA A 60 -4.58 11.20 12.68
CA ALA A 60 -4.46 12.62 12.95
C ALA A 60 -3.33 13.26 12.14
N LEU A 61 -2.18 12.61 12.00
CA LEU A 61 -1.07 13.09 11.17
C LEU A 61 -1.47 13.19 9.69
N MET A 62 -2.16 12.18 9.12
CA MET A 62 -2.62 12.23 7.72
C MET A 62 -3.54 13.44 7.48
N ARG A 63 -4.40 13.81 8.44
CA ARG A 63 -5.28 14.98 8.34
C ARG A 63 -4.55 16.32 8.37
N THR A 64 -3.28 16.37 8.77
CA THR A 64 -2.46 17.61 8.74
C THR A 64 -1.89 17.92 7.36
N LEU A 65 -2.01 17.01 6.41
CA LEU A 65 -1.57 17.24 5.04
C LEU A 65 -2.52 18.19 4.33
N ASN A 66 -1.95 19.14 3.57
CA ASN A 66 -2.71 20.18 2.85
C ASN A 66 -3.24 19.71 1.48
N ALA A 67 -3.48 18.42 1.32
CA ALA A 67 -4.05 17.81 0.13
C ALA A 67 -5.07 16.75 0.52
N PRO A 68 -6.03 16.41 -0.32
CA PRO A 68 -6.85 15.22 -0.14
C PRO A 68 -5.98 13.98 0.01
N VAL A 69 -6.30 13.10 0.96
CA VAL A 69 -5.56 11.86 1.20
C VAL A 69 -6.51 10.68 1.11
N LEU A 70 -6.18 9.71 0.28
CA LEU A 70 -6.82 8.39 0.25
C LEU A 70 -5.84 7.36 0.83
N THR A 71 -6.30 6.58 1.78
CA THR A 71 -5.47 5.57 2.44
C THR A 71 -5.97 4.17 2.16
N LEU A 72 -5.05 3.22 2.14
CA LEU A 72 -5.32 1.79 2.14
C LEU A 72 -4.59 1.14 3.32
N PRO A 73 -5.12 0.07 3.91
CA PRO A 73 -4.42 -0.62 4.96
C PRO A 73 -3.29 -1.50 4.42
N GLY A 74 -2.21 -1.60 5.19
CA GLY A 74 -1.21 -2.64 5.09
C GLY A 74 -1.36 -3.70 6.18
N ASN A 75 -0.43 -4.65 6.23
CA ASN A 75 -0.51 -5.74 7.20
C ASN A 75 -0.26 -5.27 8.64
N HIS A 76 0.50 -4.22 8.85
CA HIS A 76 0.68 -3.61 10.18
C HIS A 76 -0.55 -2.81 10.64
N ASP A 77 -1.45 -2.48 9.73
CA ASP A 77 -2.66 -1.72 10.02
C ASP A 77 -3.86 -2.61 10.35
N VAL A 78 -4.02 -3.76 9.68
CA VAL A 78 -5.21 -4.62 9.81
C VAL A 78 -4.90 -6.12 10.00
N GLY A 79 -3.62 -6.49 10.05
CA GLY A 79 -3.18 -7.88 10.13
C GLY A 79 -3.06 -8.57 8.77
N ASP A 80 -2.60 -9.81 8.80
CA ASP A 80 -2.36 -10.65 7.62
C ASP A 80 -2.96 -12.05 7.83
N ALA A 81 -3.69 -12.56 6.85
CA ALA A 81 -4.22 -13.93 6.88
C ALA A 81 -3.13 -15.02 6.95
N ARG A 82 -1.87 -14.67 6.73
CA ARG A 82 -0.70 -15.56 6.88
C ARG A 82 -0.10 -15.54 8.28
N ASP A 83 -0.40 -14.51 9.09
CA ASP A 83 0.07 -14.41 10.47
C ASP A 83 -0.99 -14.97 11.44
N PRO A 84 -0.76 -16.14 12.05
CA PRO A 84 -1.72 -16.72 12.98
C PRO A 84 -1.88 -15.90 14.27
N HIS A 85 -0.92 -15.04 14.59
CA HIS A 85 -0.99 -14.18 15.79
C HIS A 85 -1.67 -12.84 15.50
N GLN A 86 -1.66 -12.41 14.25
CA GLN A 86 -2.27 -11.14 13.82
C GLN A 86 -3.06 -11.33 12.50
N PRO A 87 -4.04 -12.26 12.46
CA PRO A 87 -4.83 -12.44 11.26
C PRO A 87 -5.69 -11.21 10.97
N VAL A 88 -5.90 -10.89 9.69
CA VAL A 88 -6.93 -9.93 9.31
C VAL A 88 -8.30 -10.46 9.80
N ASN A 89 -9.06 -9.61 10.49
CA ASN A 89 -10.39 -9.95 11.01
C ASN A 89 -11.25 -8.69 11.12
N GLU A 90 -12.54 -8.86 11.43
CA GLU A 90 -13.49 -7.74 11.48
C GLU A 90 -13.14 -6.71 12.54
N GLU A 91 -12.62 -7.11 13.71
CA GLU A 91 -12.22 -6.17 14.77
C GLU A 91 -11.14 -5.19 14.27
N ARG A 92 -10.12 -5.70 13.55
CA ARG A 92 -9.03 -4.90 13.00
C ARG A 92 -9.49 -4.04 11.83
N LEU A 93 -10.37 -4.59 10.97
CA LEU A 93 -11.00 -3.82 9.90
C LEU A 93 -11.87 -2.68 10.44
N ASP A 94 -12.63 -2.91 11.50
CA ASP A 94 -13.43 -1.88 12.15
C ASP A 94 -12.57 -0.81 12.84
N ARG A 95 -11.44 -1.20 13.44
CA ARG A 95 -10.46 -0.25 13.97
C ARG A 95 -9.93 0.66 12.87
N TRP A 96 -9.52 0.10 11.75
CA TRP A 96 -9.11 0.87 10.57
C TRP A 96 -10.21 1.84 10.14
N ARG A 97 -11.43 1.33 9.93
CA ARG A 97 -12.56 2.11 9.42
C ARG A 97 -12.93 3.31 10.32
N ARG A 98 -12.81 3.14 11.63
CA ARG A 98 -13.07 4.24 12.59
C ARG A 98 -12.10 5.41 12.44
N HIS A 99 -10.86 5.17 12.06
CA HIS A 99 -9.82 6.19 12.04
C HIS A 99 -9.51 6.71 10.64
N PHE A 100 -9.47 5.83 9.64
CA PHE A 100 -9.05 6.13 8.28
C PHE A 100 -10.19 6.10 7.26
N GLY A 101 -11.36 5.60 7.60
CA GLY A 101 -12.49 5.41 6.70
C GLY A 101 -12.46 4.03 6.01
N LEU A 102 -13.13 3.91 4.89
CA LEU A 102 -13.23 2.63 4.19
C LEU A 102 -11.86 2.11 3.75
N ASP A 103 -11.71 0.79 3.81
CA ASP A 103 -10.51 0.07 3.38
C ASP A 103 -10.46 -0.18 1.86
N ARG A 104 -11.40 0.40 1.12
CA ARG A 104 -11.49 0.42 -0.35
C ARG A 104 -12.19 1.69 -0.80
N TRP A 105 -11.83 2.19 -1.98
CA TRP A 105 -12.38 3.44 -2.50
C TRP A 105 -12.27 3.53 -4.02
N VAL A 106 -13.09 4.41 -4.61
CA VAL A 106 -13.02 4.85 -6.00
C VAL A 106 -12.80 6.36 -6.02
N HIS A 107 -11.94 6.83 -6.89
CA HIS A 107 -11.74 8.24 -7.16
C HIS A 107 -11.73 8.49 -8.67
N ASP A 108 -12.75 9.16 -9.16
CA ASP A 108 -12.86 9.54 -10.57
C ASP A 108 -12.21 10.91 -10.81
N MET A 109 -11.39 10.97 -11.84
CA MET A 109 -10.78 12.20 -12.32
C MET A 109 -10.79 12.18 -13.87
N ALA A 110 -10.38 13.28 -14.52
CA ALA A 110 -10.47 13.41 -15.98
C ALA A 110 -9.86 12.20 -16.71
N GLY A 111 -10.70 11.45 -17.41
CA GLY A 111 -10.28 10.27 -18.19
C GLY A 111 -9.92 9.01 -17.40
N TRP A 112 -9.85 9.07 -16.06
CA TRP A 112 -9.38 7.96 -15.22
C TRP A 112 -10.34 7.62 -14.09
N ARG A 113 -10.31 6.35 -13.70
CA ARG A 113 -10.85 5.85 -12.43
C ARG A 113 -9.74 5.20 -11.64
N LEU A 114 -9.41 5.78 -10.50
CA LEU A 114 -8.49 5.20 -9.52
C LEU A 114 -9.29 4.32 -8.57
N ILE A 115 -8.84 3.10 -8.34
CA ILE A 115 -9.50 2.11 -7.48
C ILE A 115 -8.48 1.63 -6.44
N GLY A 116 -8.73 1.93 -5.18
CA GLY A 116 -7.98 1.37 -4.07
C GLY A 116 -8.73 0.23 -3.40
N PHE A 117 -8.05 -0.86 -3.06
CA PHE A 117 -8.65 -1.99 -2.37
C PHE A 117 -7.69 -2.69 -1.41
N ASN A 118 -8.25 -3.33 -0.40
CA ASN A 118 -7.51 -3.96 0.67
C ASN A 118 -6.89 -5.29 0.22
N ALA A 119 -5.57 -5.29 -0.01
CA ALA A 119 -4.83 -6.49 -0.41
C ALA A 119 -4.76 -7.58 0.68
N LEU A 120 -4.96 -7.22 1.96
CA LEU A 120 -4.87 -8.16 3.08
C LEU A 120 -6.10 -9.08 3.19
N LEU A 121 -7.20 -8.71 2.52
CA LEU A 121 -8.37 -9.55 2.38
C LEU A 121 -8.17 -10.71 1.38
N LEU A 122 -7.25 -10.57 0.43
CA LEU A 122 -7.05 -11.53 -0.65
C LEU A 122 -6.54 -12.90 -0.14
N GLY A 123 -7.39 -13.92 -0.23
CA GLY A 123 -7.12 -15.26 0.28
C GLY A 123 -7.24 -15.37 1.80
N SER A 124 -7.98 -14.47 2.44
CA SER A 124 -8.28 -14.50 3.87
C SER A 124 -9.45 -15.43 4.23
N GLY A 125 -10.37 -15.67 3.27
CA GLY A 125 -11.60 -16.40 3.51
C GLY A 125 -12.67 -15.61 4.27
N GLN A 126 -12.42 -14.34 4.59
CA GLN A 126 -13.37 -13.47 5.30
C GLN A 126 -14.58 -13.12 4.41
N VAL A 127 -15.70 -12.77 5.05
CA VAL A 127 -16.89 -12.26 4.32
C VAL A 127 -16.52 -11.01 3.52
N ALA A 128 -15.74 -10.11 4.13
CA ALA A 128 -15.27 -8.87 3.51
C ALA A 128 -14.45 -9.10 2.22
N GLU A 129 -13.76 -10.24 2.07
CA GLU A 129 -13.07 -10.60 0.81
C GLU A 129 -14.06 -10.77 -0.34
N ARG A 130 -15.17 -11.50 -0.12
CA ARG A 130 -16.19 -11.71 -1.16
C ARG A 130 -16.90 -10.40 -1.52
N GLU A 131 -17.25 -9.62 -0.50
CA GLU A 131 -17.87 -8.30 -0.71
C GLU A 131 -16.95 -7.35 -1.49
N GLN A 132 -15.64 -7.39 -1.20
CA GLN A 132 -14.66 -6.61 -1.97
C GLN A 132 -14.55 -7.10 -3.41
N ALA A 133 -14.55 -8.41 -3.65
CA ALA A 133 -14.45 -8.96 -5.01
C ALA A 133 -15.66 -8.54 -5.87
N GLU A 134 -16.88 -8.65 -5.33
CA GLU A 134 -18.12 -8.22 -6.01
C GLU A 134 -18.12 -6.69 -6.26
N TRP A 135 -17.71 -5.92 -5.27
CA TRP A 135 -17.58 -4.46 -5.38
C TRP A 135 -16.54 -4.07 -6.45
N LEU A 136 -15.36 -4.72 -6.46
CA LEU A 136 -14.29 -4.43 -7.41
C LEU A 136 -14.77 -4.64 -8.86
N GLU A 137 -15.43 -5.76 -9.15
CA GLU A 137 -15.96 -6.04 -10.47
C GLU A 137 -17.04 -5.02 -10.86
N THR A 138 -17.91 -4.64 -9.93
CA THR A 138 -18.95 -3.63 -10.14
C THR A 138 -18.35 -2.27 -10.52
N VAL A 139 -17.40 -1.77 -9.73
CA VAL A 139 -16.82 -0.43 -9.97
C VAL A 139 -15.97 -0.39 -11.24
N MET A 140 -15.34 -1.50 -11.62
CA MET A 140 -14.63 -1.61 -12.89
C MET A 140 -15.60 -1.58 -14.07
N HIS A 141 -16.70 -2.31 -14.00
CA HIS A 141 -17.74 -2.28 -15.03
C HIS A 141 -18.35 -0.88 -15.19
N GLU A 142 -18.57 -0.17 -14.09
CA GLU A 142 -19.11 1.19 -14.07
C GLU A 142 -18.11 2.26 -14.52
N ALA A 143 -16.85 1.92 -14.73
CA ALA A 143 -15.84 2.88 -15.20
C ALA A 143 -16.13 3.42 -16.61
N GLN A 144 -16.91 2.69 -17.41
CA GLN A 144 -17.32 3.06 -18.77
C GLN A 144 -16.09 3.23 -19.70
N ARG A 145 -15.78 4.48 -20.06
CA ARG A 145 -14.64 4.81 -20.94
C ARG A 145 -13.40 5.29 -20.19
N ARG A 146 -13.45 5.33 -18.86
CA ARG A 146 -12.29 5.75 -18.05
C ARG A 146 -11.23 4.66 -18.06
N ARG A 147 -10.00 5.07 -18.14
CA ARG A 147 -8.85 4.19 -17.92
C ARG A 147 -8.78 3.82 -16.44
N LEU A 148 -8.32 2.63 -16.15
CA LEU A 148 -8.27 2.10 -14.79
C LEU A 148 -6.85 2.14 -14.24
N ALA A 149 -6.74 2.56 -12.97
CA ALA A 149 -5.52 2.43 -12.19
C ALA A 149 -5.85 1.84 -10.81
N TRP A 150 -5.14 0.79 -10.43
CA TRP A 150 -5.30 0.12 -9.14
C TRP A 150 -4.23 0.53 -8.15
N PHE A 151 -4.65 0.67 -6.90
CA PHE A 151 -3.77 0.90 -5.76
C PHE A 151 -4.06 -0.14 -4.69
N LEU A 152 -3.03 -0.78 -4.16
CA LEU A 152 -3.13 -1.80 -3.12
C LEU A 152 -1.84 -1.83 -2.31
N HIS A 153 -1.84 -2.43 -1.13
CA HIS A 153 -0.62 -2.51 -0.34
C HIS A 153 0.35 -3.57 -0.87
N ARG A 154 -0.07 -4.82 -0.88
CA ARG A 154 0.79 -5.95 -1.28
C ARG A 154 0.83 -6.11 -2.79
N PRO A 155 2.01 -6.22 -3.43
CA PRO A 155 2.10 -6.41 -4.87
C PRO A 155 1.51 -7.74 -5.31
N LEU A 156 1.06 -7.82 -6.56
CA LEU A 156 0.47 -9.05 -7.10
C LEU A 156 1.52 -10.15 -7.26
N PHE A 157 2.74 -9.80 -7.66
CA PHE A 157 3.86 -10.72 -7.90
C PHE A 157 5.20 -10.01 -7.69
N LEU A 158 6.29 -10.79 -7.61
CA LEU A 158 7.66 -10.28 -7.49
C LEU A 158 8.40 -10.33 -8.84
N ALA A 159 8.34 -11.44 -9.54
CA ALA A 159 9.08 -11.67 -10.78
C ALA A 159 8.19 -12.01 -11.97
N ASP A 160 7.15 -12.82 -11.77
CA ASP A 160 6.30 -13.31 -12.86
C ASP A 160 4.86 -13.49 -12.38
N ARG A 161 3.89 -13.12 -13.24
CA ARG A 161 2.45 -13.25 -12.93
C ARG A 161 2.01 -14.68 -12.59
N HIS A 162 2.74 -15.68 -13.06
CA HIS A 162 2.48 -17.10 -12.84
C HIS A 162 3.41 -17.76 -11.81
N GLU A 163 4.24 -16.96 -11.10
CA GLU A 163 5.11 -17.47 -10.04
C GLU A 163 4.32 -18.21 -8.95
N GLY A 164 4.97 -19.11 -8.24
CA GLY A 164 4.40 -19.82 -7.10
C GLY A 164 4.04 -18.89 -5.93
N ASP A 165 3.80 -19.48 -4.78
CA ASP A 165 3.58 -18.72 -3.55
C ASP A 165 4.91 -18.17 -3.01
N THR A 166 5.02 -16.86 -2.94
CA THR A 166 6.19 -16.13 -2.41
C THR A 166 6.08 -15.86 -0.90
N GLY A 167 5.08 -16.42 -0.24
CA GLY A 167 4.85 -16.22 1.18
C GLY A 167 4.36 -14.80 1.49
N TYR A 168 5.04 -14.14 2.41
CA TYR A 168 4.72 -12.81 2.90
C TYR A 168 4.73 -11.72 1.81
N TRP A 169 5.53 -11.90 0.74
CA TRP A 169 5.99 -10.82 -0.13
C TRP A 169 5.03 -10.45 -1.27
N SER A 170 4.15 -11.35 -1.70
CA SER A 170 3.14 -11.02 -2.72
C SER A 170 1.79 -11.69 -2.46
N VAL A 171 0.80 -11.33 -3.25
CA VAL A 171 -0.54 -11.93 -3.19
C VAL A 171 -0.47 -13.42 -3.52
N LYS A 172 -1.21 -14.25 -2.75
CA LYS A 172 -1.31 -15.71 -2.97
C LYS A 172 -1.69 -16.04 -4.41
N PRO A 173 -1.22 -17.17 -4.97
CA PRO A 173 -1.47 -17.53 -6.38
C PRO A 173 -2.95 -17.56 -6.78
N GLU A 174 -3.82 -18.12 -5.95
CA GLU A 174 -5.24 -18.27 -6.29
C GLU A 174 -5.99 -16.93 -6.40
N PRO A 175 -6.01 -16.01 -5.39
CA PRO A 175 -6.60 -14.70 -5.57
C PRO A 175 -5.86 -13.85 -6.62
N ARG A 176 -4.54 -14.01 -6.77
CA ARG A 176 -3.77 -13.34 -7.81
C ARG A 176 -4.26 -13.70 -9.22
N ALA A 177 -4.52 -14.97 -9.49
CA ALA A 177 -5.04 -15.39 -10.79
C ALA A 177 -6.37 -14.69 -11.13
N LYS A 178 -7.30 -14.61 -10.16
CA LYS A 178 -8.58 -13.90 -10.33
C LYS A 178 -8.38 -12.41 -10.64
N LEU A 179 -7.40 -11.77 -9.99
CA LEU A 179 -7.09 -10.37 -10.27
C LEU A 179 -6.49 -10.20 -11.67
N PHE A 180 -5.66 -11.12 -12.14
CA PHE A 180 -5.15 -11.08 -13.51
C PHE A 180 -6.25 -11.27 -14.55
N ASP A 181 -7.25 -12.12 -14.28
CA ASP A 181 -8.42 -12.25 -15.15
C ASP A 181 -9.21 -10.92 -15.25
N LEU A 182 -9.30 -10.16 -14.15
CA LEU A 182 -9.89 -8.83 -14.17
C LEU A 182 -9.00 -7.82 -14.93
N LEU A 183 -7.69 -7.82 -14.72
CA LEU A 183 -6.75 -6.97 -15.45
C LEU A 183 -6.86 -7.17 -16.96
N ASP A 184 -6.89 -8.44 -17.40
CA ASP A 184 -6.96 -8.80 -18.81
C ASP A 184 -8.34 -8.44 -19.41
N ARG A 185 -9.42 -8.46 -18.62
CA ARG A 185 -10.80 -8.14 -19.05
C ARG A 185 -11.08 -6.65 -19.16
N TYR A 186 -10.52 -5.84 -18.28
CA TYR A 186 -10.88 -4.43 -18.12
C TYR A 186 -9.78 -3.44 -18.54
N ASP A 187 -8.69 -3.90 -19.13
CA ASP A 187 -7.58 -3.06 -19.61
C ASP A 187 -7.07 -2.08 -18.53
N VAL A 188 -6.66 -2.62 -17.39
CA VAL A 188 -6.08 -1.81 -16.31
C VAL A 188 -4.69 -1.33 -16.70
N ALA A 189 -4.51 -0.02 -16.82
CA ALA A 189 -3.28 0.58 -17.32
C ALA A 189 -2.15 0.63 -16.27
N LEU A 190 -2.52 0.73 -14.98
CA LEU A 190 -1.57 0.89 -13.87
C LEU A 190 -2.01 0.06 -12.66
N VAL A 191 -1.04 -0.62 -12.03
CA VAL A 191 -1.17 -1.25 -10.72
C VAL A 191 -0.03 -0.75 -9.84
N ALA A 192 -0.34 -0.03 -8.77
CA ALA A 192 0.62 0.53 -7.84
C ALA A 192 0.50 -0.12 -6.45
N SER A 193 1.62 -0.48 -5.84
CA SER A 193 1.66 -1.14 -4.52
C SER A 193 2.77 -0.58 -3.63
N GLY A 194 2.78 -0.95 -2.35
CA GLY A 194 3.84 -0.70 -1.36
C GLY A 194 4.49 -2.00 -0.90
N HIS A 195 4.63 -2.17 0.43
CA HIS A 195 4.99 -3.40 1.14
C HIS A 195 6.44 -3.87 1.00
N LEU A 196 7.04 -3.73 -0.18
CA LEU A 196 8.38 -4.27 -0.44
C LEU A 196 9.50 -3.31 0.00
N HIS A 197 9.17 -2.08 0.39
CA HIS A 197 10.14 -1.02 0.71
C HIS A 197 11.16 -0.80 -0.42
N ARG A 198 10.71 -0.96 -1.67
CA ARG A 198 11.56 -0.87 -2.86
C ARG A 198 10.86 -0.07 -3.96
N TRP A 199 11.61 0.71 -4.67
CA TRP A 199 11.18 1.30 -5.92
C TRP A 199 11.35 0.32 -7.08
N HIS A 200 10.28 0.07 -7.82
CA HIS A 200 10.31 -0.69 -9.06
C HIS A 200 9.23 -0.21 -10.02
N ASP A 201 9.55 -0.22 -11.31
CA ASP A 201 8.63 0.16 -12.37
C ASP A 201 8.85 -0.79 -13.54
N THR A 202 7.82 -1.52 -13.92
CA THR A 202 7.88 -2.52 -15.00
C THR A 202 6.55 -2.59 -15.75
N ARG A 203 6.57 -3.15 -16.94
CA ARG A 203 5.36 -3.40 -17.75
C ARG A 203 5.23 -4.88 -18.07
N VAL A 204 4.02 -5.40 -17.89
CA VAL A 204 3.68 -6.78 -18.24
C VAL A 204 2.35 -6.75 -19.00
N ASN A 205 2.33 -7.26 -20.23
CA ASN A 205 1.15 -7.33 -21.10
C ASN A 205 0.38 -6.00 -21.23
N GLY A 206 1.09 -4.86 -21.29
CA GLY A 206 0.49 -3.53 -21.42
C GLY A 206 0.23 -2.82 -20.10
N THR A 207 -0.04 -3.54 -19.01
CA THR A 207 -0.21 -2.96 -17.66
C THR A 207 1.13 -2.55 -17.08
N ARG A 208 1.21 -1.35 -16.50
CA ARG A 208 2.35 -0.87 -15.73
C ARG A 208 2.21 -1.29 -14.27
N PHE A 209 3.25 -1.91 -13.72
CA PHE A 209 3.31 -2.30 -12.30
C PHE A 209 4.37 -1.46 -11.61
N VAL A 210 3.96 -0.78 -10.54
CA VAL A 210 4.82 0.11 -9.76
C VAL A 210 4.86 -0.36 -8.32
N TRP A 211 6.06 -0.57 -7.78
CA TRP A 211 6.24 -0.70 -6.34
C TRP A 211 6.66 0.66 -5.80
N GLY A 212 5.82 1.26 -4.99
CA GLY A 212 6.12 2.50 -4.29
C GLY A 212 7.17 2.24 -3.20
N PRO A 213 8.19 3.08 -3.13
CA PRO A 213 9.20 2.98 -2.09
C PRO A 213 8.59 3.30 -0.73
N ALA A 214 9.20 2.77 0.33
CA ALA A 214 8.85 3.18 1.69
C ALA A 214 9.31 4.60 1.98
N THR A 215 8.67 5.22 2.95
CA THR A 215 9.15 6.47 3.54
C THR A 215 9.70 6.27 4.96
N GLY A 216 9.35 5.16 5.62
CA GLY A 216 9.77 4.86 6.99
C GLY A 216 11.18 4.27 7.08
N PHE A 217 11.40 3.13 6.46
CA PHE A 217 12.66 2.39 6.56
C PHE A 217 12.94 1.51 5.34
N LEU A 218 14.17 1.02 5.26
CA LEU A 218 14.64 0.03 4.28
C LEU A 218 14.71 -1.37 4.91
N VAL A 219 14.53 -2.40 4.08
CA VAL A 219 14.69 -3.81 4.45
C VAL A 219 15.99 -4.34 3.88
N GLY A 220 16.81 -4.95 4.72
CA GLY A 220 18.11 -5.49 4.32
C GLY A 220 18.00 -6.69 3.39
N PRO A 221 19.03 -6.92 2.54
CA PRO A 221 18.98 -7.94 1.50
C PRO A 221 18.84 -9.38 2.05
N ASP A 222 19.27 -9.61 3.28
CA ASP A 222 19.18 -10.94 3.92
C ASP A 222 17.79 -11.22 4.53
N MET A 223 16.91 -10.21 4.57
CA MET A 223 15.58 -10.33 5.16
C MET A 223 14.48 -10.66 4.15
N HIS A 224 14.77 -10.69 2.87
CA HIS A 224 13.79 -10.93 1.81
C HIS A 224 14.33 -11.87 0.72
N PRO A 225 13.47 -12.59 -0.03
CA PRO A 225 13.91 -13.36 -1.18
C PRO A 225 14.51 -12.45 -2.26
N PRO A 226 15.31 -12.98 -3.18
CA PRO A 226 15.76 -12.22 -4.35
C PRO A 226 14.57 -11.61 -5.09
N MET A 227 14.60 -10.30 -5.30
CA MET A 227 13.56 -9.56 -6.02
C MET A 227 14.14 -8.34 -6.73
N GLY A 228 13.42 -7.85 -7.73
CA GLY A 228 13.77 -6.65 -8.48
C GLY A 228 13.70 -5.36 -7.68
N GLY A 229 13.86 -4.25 -8.39
CA GLY A 229 13.75 -2.92 -7.83
C GLY A 229 14.98 -2.46 -7.04
N ALA A 230 14.90 -1.24 -6.54
CA ALA A 230 15.96 -0.58 -5.76
C ALA A 230 15.50 -0.30 -4.34
N ALA A 231 16.33 -0.69 -3.35
CA ALA A 231 16.13 -0.32 -1.95
C ALA A 231 16.48 1.17 -1.77
N ARG A 232 15.48 2.04 -1.78
CA ARG A 232 15.62 3.48 -1.56
C ARG A 232 14.33 4.06 -1.01
N LEU A 233 14.43 5.05 -0.14
CA LEU A 233 13.29 5.78 0.39
C LEU A 233 12.86 6.89 -0.58
N GLY A 234 11.56 7.22 -0.57
CA GLY A 234 11.02 8.27 -1.41
C GLY A 234 9.52 8.16 -1.60
N ALA A 235 9.02 8.76 -2.68
CA ALA A 235 7.63 8.70 -3.10
C ALA A 235 7.54 8.43 -4.61
N VAL A 236 6.31 8.29 -5.13
CA VAL A 236 6.06 8.20 -6.56
C VAL A 236 5.12 9.32 -6.97
N ALA A 237 5.50 10.10 -7.96
CA ALA A 237 4.60 11.04 -8.62
C ALA A 237 3.99 10.39 -9.86
N TYR A 238 2.67 10.53 -9.98
CA TYR A 238 1.88 10.16 -11.14
C TYR A 238 1.28 11.42 -11.73
N ASP A 239 1.67 11.75 -12.94
CA ASP A 239 1.06 12.84 -13.71
C ASP A 239 0.08 12.23 -14.73
N PHE A 240 -1.21 12.22 -14.38
CA PHE A 240 -2.27 11.66 -15.20
C PHE A 240 -2.68 12.64 -16.30
N GLY A 241 -2.43 12.25 -17.55
CA GLY A 241 -2.94 12.91 -18.74
C GLY A 241 -4.23 12.26 -19.24
N ASP A 242 -4.69 12.67 -20.43
CA ASP A 242 -5.93 12.14 -20.99
C ASP A 242 -5.80 10.65 -21.39
N ASP A 243 -4.65 10.26 -21.95
CA ASP A 243 -4.43 8.91 -22.51
C ASP A 243 -3.27 8.14 -21.87
N ASP A 244 -2.46 8.74 -21.02
CA ASP A 244 -1.31 8.08 -20.37
C ASP A 244 -1.05 8.67 -18.98
N VAL A 245 -0.22 7.96 -18.21
CA VAL A 245 0.27 8.39 -16.90
C VAL A 245 1.79 8.38 -16.91
N GLU A 246 2.38 9.54 -16.66
CA GLU A 246 3.81 9.63 -16.37
C GLU A 246 4.05 9.20 -14.92
N VAL A 247 5.06 8.35 -14.70
CA VAL A 247 5.41 7.83 -13.39
C VAL A 247 6.87 8.18 -13.10
N THR A 248 7.08 8.91 -12.01
CA THR A 248 8.42 9.40 -11.65
C THR A 248 8.71 9.06 -10.19
N PHE A 249 9.88 8.46 -9.94
CA PHE A 249 10.41 8.36 -8.58
C PHE A 249 10.72 9.76 -8.06
N THR A 250 10.24 10.05 -6.86
CA THR A 250 10.45 11.36 -6.21
C THR A 250 11.35 11.20 -5.00
N GLU A 251 12.53 11.80 -5.07
CA GLU A 251 13.38 11.95 -3.89
C GLU A 251 12.76 12.93 -2.90
N ILE A 252 12.89 12.61 -1.62
CA ILE A 252 12.45 13.47 -0.53
C ILE A 252 13.67 13.85 0.29
N ASP A 253 14.03 15.12 0.23
CA ASP A 253 15.16 15.66 0.98
C ASP A 253 14.94 15.51 2.49
N GLY A 254 15.98 15.08 3.20
CA GLY A 254 15.95 14.93 4.64
C GLY A 254 15.49 13.57 5.16
N LEU A 255 15.09 12.62 4.29
CA LEU A 255 14.84 11.26 4.73
C LEU A 255 16.11 10.60 5.26
N GLN A 256 16.00 9.97 6.42
CA GLN A 256 17.06 9.17 7.03
C GLN A 256 16.89 7.70 6.62
N ASN A 257 17.96 7.07 6.15
CA ASN A 257 17.98 5.66 5.78
C ASN A 257 18.03 4.78 7.03
N PHE A 258 16.89 4.57 7.69
CA PHE A 258 16.77 3.56 8.73
C PHE A 258 16.73 2.18 8.08
N TRP A 259 17.40 1.20 8.68
CA TRP A 259 17.36 -0.19 8.30
C TRP A 259 16.68 -0.99 9.40
N ILE A 260 15.60 -1.68 9.05
CA ILE A 260 14.79 -2.43 10.04
C ILE A 260 15.61 -3.51 10.75
N ASP A 261 16.58 -4.10 10.06
CA ASP A 261 17.49 -5.13 10.56
C ASP A 261 18.15 -4.71 11.88
N HIS A 262 18.46 -3.41 12.03
CA HIS A 262 19.14 -2.87 13.20
C HIS A 262 18.24 -2.72 14.43
N VAL A 263 16.93 -2.61 14.24
CA VAL A 263 15.95 -2.30 15.29
C VAL A 263 14.75 -3.23 15.29
N LEU A 264 14.81 -4.35 14.54
CA LEU A 264 13.69 -5.25 14.33
C LEU A 264 13.01 -5.68 15.64
N HIS A 265 13.81 -6.11 16.63
CA HIS A 265 13.29 -6.61 17.91
C HIS A 265 12.72 -5.50 18.80
N GLU A 266 13.07 -4.25 18.57
CA GLU A 266 12.51 -3.10 19.29
C GLU A 266 11.18 -2.68 18.68
N VAL A 267 11.10 -2.67 17.35
CA VAL A 267 9.89 -2.27 16.61
C VAL A 267 8.88 -3.41 16.55
N TYR A 268 9.32 -4.62 16.19
CA TYR A 268 8.52 -5.82 16.03
C TYR A 268 9.05 -6.96 16.91
N PRO A 269 8.89 -6.87 18.23
CA PRO A 269 9.34 -7.93 19.14
C PRO A 269 8.61 -9.25 18.83
N PRO A 270 9.27 -10.42 19.00
CA PRO A 270 8.62 -11.71 18.88
C PRO A 270 7.38 -11.78 19.76
N ARG A 271 6.26 -12.20 19.19
CA ARG A 271 5.02 -12.39 19.94
C ARG A 271 5.12 -13.65 20.82
N PRO A 272 4.60 -13.61 22.07
CA PRO A 272 4.56 -14.80 22.89
C PRO A 272 3.79 -15.91 22.16
N GLN A 273 4.34 -17.14 22.16
CA GLN A 273 3.57 -18.29 21.70
C GLN A 273 2.32 -18.39 22.60
N GLN A 274 1.14 -18.44 22.00
CA GLN A 274 -0.06 -18.75 22.75
C GLN A 274 0.13 -20.14 23.36
N ALA A 275 0.06 -20.22 24.68
CA ALA A 275 0.00 -21.50 25.36
C ALA A 275 -1.26 -22.22 24.86
N GLY A 276 -1.06 -23.36 24.15
CA GLY A 276 -2.12 -24.19 23.61
C GLY A 276 -2.99 -24.85 24.70
#